data_ce697fe0996d33f1d4e8f35fc7e53272
#
_entry.id   ce697fe0996d33f1d4e8f35fc7e53272
#
_cell.length_a   1.000
_cell.length_b   1.000
_cell.length_c   1.000
_cell.angle_alpha   90.00
_cell.angle_beta   90.00
_cell.angle_gamma   90.00
#
_symmetry.space_group_name_H-M   'P 1'
#
loop_
_entity.id
_entity.type
_entity.pdbx_description
1 polymer ?
#
loop_
_entity_poly.entity_id
_entity_poly.type
_entity_poly.pdbx_seq_one_letter_code
_entity_poly.pdbx_strand_id
1 'polypeptide(L)'
;MRYWLVFLTILITSPVFAACKIDQQQFGVSSQTIKNKLEFSTTFEPIPGFHEEVLTIFEQVCPSLEKTLARDTTLKYHFIQDQLVMIELVKADGNDLLIFEWGRENFDIQEKRKINEEQQFIQVEQSDHIIQLLVRVLPDTVFQNIALVSTQHNDLFELLYEKEESIDEDTLEELDDEDDIEEEN
;
A
#
# COMPACT_ATOMS: atom_id res chain seq x y z
N MET A 1 6.26 59.37 33.59
CA MET A 1 7.02 58.35 32.82
C MET A 1 6.10 57.14 32.61
N ARG A 2 5.63 56.95 31.38
CA ARG A 2 4.69 55.87 31.01
C ARG A 2 5.52 54.84 30.24
N TYR A 3 5.80 53.67 30.84
CA TYR A 3 6.46 52.54 30.19
C TYR A 3 5.41 51.79 29.36
N TRP A 4 5.57 51.85 28.03
CA TRP A 4 4.86 51.01 27.09
C TRP A 4 5.60 49.67 27.01
N LEU A 5 4.99 48.62 27.59
CA LEU A 5 5.41 47.25 27.43
C LEU A 5 4.87 46.77 26.07
N VAL A 6 5.75 46.71 25.08
CA VAL A 6 5.48 46.05 23.79
C VAL A 6 5.61 44.53 24.01
N PHE A 7 4.50 43.86 24.12
CA PHE A 7 4.46 42.40 24.07
C PHE A 7 4.71 41.97 22.62
N LEU A 8 5.94 41.51 22.32
CA LEU A 8 6.31 40.87 21.09
C LEU A 8 5.81 39.43 21.14
N THR A 9 4.61 39.16 20.65
CA THR A 9 4.08 37.81 20.44
C THR A 9 4.85 37.18 19.27
N ILE A 10 5.84 36.38 19.60
CA ILE A 10 6.51 35.48 18.64
C ILE A 10 5.49 34.41 18.29
N LEU A 11 4.84 34.56 17.13
CA LEU A 11 4.11 33.46 16.47
C LEU A 11 5.13 32.41 16.03
N ILE A 12 5.32 31.39 16.87
CA ILE A 12 6.01 30.18 16.49
C ILE A 12 5.08 29.46 15.50
N THR A 13 5.23 29.77 14.24
CA THR A 13 4.67 28.94 13.17
C THR A 13 5.48 27.64 13.17
N SER A 14 5.02 26.66 13.94
CA SER A 14 5.49 25.27 13.75
C SER A 14 5.28 24.95 12.28
N PRO A 15 6.29 24.48 11.55
CA PRO A 15 6.08 23.93 10.23
C PRO A 15 5.08 22.78 10.40
N VAL A 16 3.87 22.99 9.93
CA VAL A 16 2.91 21.91 9.75
C VAL A 16 3.54 21.09 8.62
N PHE A 17 4.35 20.12 8.97
CA PHE A 17 4.65 19.03 8.06
C PHE A 17 3.30 18.44 7.69
N ALA A 18 2.91 18.64 6.43
CA ALA A 18 1.72 18.00 5.91
C ALA A 18 1.98 16.50 6.03
N ALA A 19 1.46 15.91 7.11
CA ALA A 19 1.60 14.49 7.35
C ALA A 19 1.02 13.76 6.13
N CYS A 20 1.75 12.79 5.65
CA CYS A 20 1.25 11.91 4.60
C CYS A 20 -0.04 11.26 5.11
N LYS A 21 -1.10 11.30 4.29
CA LYS A 21 -2.43 10.91 4.74
C LYS A 21 -2.77 9.45 4.43
N ILE A 22 -1.77 8.59 4.23
CA ILE A 22 -2.02 7.17 3.93
C ILE A 22 -2.81 6.51 5.06
N ASP A 23 -2.41 6.76 6.29
CA ASP A 23 -3.02 6.26 7.52
C ASP A 23 -4.37 6.90 7.88
N GLN A 24 -4.74 7.99 7.21
CA GLN A 24 -6.01 8.70 7.46
C GLN A 24 -7.16 8.18 6.60
N GLN A 25 -6.93 7.20 5.73
CA GLN A 25 -8.01 6.57 4.98
C GLN A 25 -8.77 5.62 5.91
N GLN A 26 -10.07 5.73 5.87
CA GLN A 26 -10.93 4.86 6.68
C GLN A 26 -11.15 3.54 5.96
N PHE A 27 -10.77 2.42 6.56
CA PHE A 27 -11.12 1.10 6.05
C PHE A 27 -12.63 0.90 5.95
N GLY A 28 -13.08 0.06 5.03
CA GLY A 28 -14.49 -0.20 4.76
C GLY A 28 -15.19 0.82 3.86
N VAL A 29 -14.53 1.93 3.47
CA VAL A 29 -15.12 2.87 2.48
C VAL A 29 -15.11 2.25 1.08
N SER A 30 -16.06 2.69 0.22
CA SER A 30 -16.16 2.21 -1.16
C SER A 30 -15.05 2.74 -2.07
N SER A 31 -14.77 2.02 -3.14
CA SER A 31 -13.79 2.40 -4.16
C SER A 31 -14.10 3.77 -4.79
N GLN A 32 -15.39 4.06 -5.01
CA GLN A 32 -15.83 5.36 -5.52
C GLN A 32 -15.46 6.51 -4.57
N THR A 33 -15.49 6.29 -3.26
CA THR A 33 -15.08 7.30 -2.26
C THR A 33 -13.61 7.66 -2.40
N ILE A 34 -12.75 6.71 -2.68
CA ILE A 34 -11.32 6.92 -2.90
C ILE A 34 -11.07 7.57 -4.27
N LYS A 35 -11.67 7.03 -5.33
CA LYS A 35 -11.54 7.57 -6.70
C LYS A 35 -11.91 9.04 -6.78
N ASN A 36 -12.95 9.48 -6.08
CA ASN A 36 -13.39 10.88 -6.06
C ASN A 36 -12.38 11.85 -5.40
N LYS A 37 -11.41 11.34 -4.63
CA LYS A 37 -10.36 12.13 -3.99
C LYS A 37 -9.07 12.19 -4.81
N LEU A 38 -8.96 11.36 -5.84
CA LEU A 38 -7.77 11.23 -6.68
C LEU A 38 -7.99 11.98 -7.99
N GLU A 39 -7.00 12.76 -8.44
CA GLU A 39 -7.04 13.43 -9.73
C GLU A 39 -6.80 12.44 -10.88
N PHE A 40 -5.88 11.50 -10.67
CA PHE A 40 -5.55 10.44 -11.63
C PHE A 40 -5.47 9.10 -10.90
N SER A 41 -6.18 8.12 -11.42
CA SER A 41 -6.12 6.74 -10.92
C SER A 41 -6.36 5.76 -12.05
N THR A 42 -5.77 4.58 -11.94
CA THR A 42 -6.04 3.42 -12.79
C THR A 42 -6.70 2.36 -11.93
N THR A 43 -7.73 1.72 -12.49
CA THR A 43 -8.44 0.63 -11.83
C THR A 43 -8.08 -0.69 -12.52
N PHE A 44 -7.86 -1.71 -11.71
CA PHE A 44 -7.66 -3.09 -12.13
C PHE A 44 -8.56 -3.99 -11.29
N GLU A 45 -9.14 -5.02 -11.88
CA GLU A 45 -10.00 -6.00 -11.20
C GLU A 45 -9.37 -7.39 -11.31
N PRO A 46 -8.54 -7.81 -10.32
CA PRO A 46 -7.97 -9.16 -10.29
C PRO A 46 -9.05 -10.24 -10.31
N ILE A 47 -10.15 -10.02 -9.59
CA ILE A 47 -11.34 -10.87 -9.63
C ILE A 47 -12.54 -9.97 -9.94
N PRO A 48 -13.08 -10.03 -11.18
CA PRO A 48 -14.16 -9.15 -11.62
C PRO A 48 -15.36 -9.14 -10.67
N GLY A 49 -15.79 -7.92 -10.27
CA GLY A 49 -16.91 -7.71 -9.36
C GLY A 49 -16.69 -8.13 -7.90
N PHE A 50 -15.48 -8.60 -7.55
CA PHE A 50 -15.16 -9.04 -6.20
C PHE A 50 -13.93 -8.37 -5.60
N HIS A 51 -12.80 -8.36 -6.34
CA HIS A 51 -11.57 -7.71 -5.93
C HIS A 51 -11.18 -6.63 -6.93
N GLU A 52 -11.11 -5.39 -6.45
CA GLU A 52 -10.72 -4.22 -7.24
C GLU A 52 -9.48 -3.57 -6.62
N GLU A 53 -8.53 -3.20 -7.47
CA GLU A 53 -7.37 -2.38 -7.11
C GLU A 53 -7.49 -0.99 -7.76
N VAL A 54 -7.32 0.07 -6.95
CA VAL A 54 -7.20 1.44 -7.44
C VAL A 54 -5.78 1.91 -7.24
N LEU A 55 -5.08 2.17 -8.34
CA LEU A 55 -3.68 2.58 -8.35
C LEU A 55 -3.55 4.07 -8.61
N THR A 56 -2.66 4.74 -7.88
CA THR A 56 -2.31 6.13 -8.11
C THR A 56 -0.84 6.37 -7.81
N ILE A 57 -0.32 7.52 -8.24
CA ILE A 57 1.02 7.95 -7.87
C ILE A 57 1.03 8.49 -6.45
N PHE A 58 2.08 8.16 -5.71
CA PHE A 58 2.20 8.51 -4.29
C PHE A 58 2.17 10.04 -4.03
N GLU A 59 2.70 10.84 -4.96
CA GLU A 59 2.70 12.31 -4.88
C GLU A 59 1.31 12.93 -4.72
N GLN A 60 0.25 12.31 -5.24
CA GLN A 60 -1.12 12.84 -5.08
C GLN A 60 -1.59 12.80 -3.62
N VAL A 61 -1.18 11.79 -2.89
CA VAL A 61 -1.60 11.57 -1.50
C VAL A 61 -0.64 12.24 -0.53
N CYS A 62 0.63 12.32 -0.90
CA CYS A 62 1.72 12.89 -0.10
C CYS A 62 2.53 13.94 -0.86
N PRO A 63 1.94 15.10 -1.20
CA PRO A 63 2.59 16.11 -2.05
C PRO A 63 3.79 16.80 -1.39
N SER A 64 3.99 16.63 -0.10
CA SER A 64 5.12 17.19 0.65
C SER A 64 6.35 16.29 0.68
N LEU A 65 6.28 15.09 0.10
CA LEU A 65 7.40 14.17 0.07
C LEU A 65 8.52 14.66 -0.86
N GLU A 66 9.72 14.27 -0.51
CA GLU A 66 10.86 14.47 -1.40
C GLU A 66 10.63 13.75 -2.74
N LYS A 67 10.96 14.43 -3.84
CA LYS A 67 10.75 13.90 -5.20
C LYS A 67 11.42 12.55 -5.44
N THR A 68 12.53 12.27 -4.74
CA THR A 68 13.25 11.00 -4.82
C THR A 68 12.46 9.83 -4.22
N LEU A 69 11.73 10.08 -3.13
CA LEU A 69 10.89 9.09 -2.48
C LEU A 69 9.63 8.78 -3.30
N ALA A 70 9.02 9.83 -3.86
CA ALA A 70 7.79 9.74 -4.62
C ALA A 70 7.99 9.16 -6.03
N ARG A 71 9.21 9.27 -6.59
CA ARG A 71 9.52 8.74 -7.91
C ARG A 71 9.37 7.22 -7.94
N ASP A 72 8.69 6.71 -8.95
CA ASP A 72 8.48 5.27 -9.20
C ASP A 72 7.84 4.53 -8.02
N THR A 73 7.07 5.27 -7.21
CA THR A 73 6.34 4.76 -6.07
C THR A 73 4.85 4.77 -6.38
N THR A 74 4.23 3.61 -6.36
CA THR A 74 2.80 3.41 -6.60
C THR A 74 2.09 3.19 -5.29
N LEU A 75 0.96 3.85 -5.13
CA LEU A 75 0.01 3.61 -4.05
C LEU A 75 -1.17 2.82 -4.62
N LYS A 76 -1.49 1.70 -3.97
CA LYS A 76 -2.62 0.85 -4.31
C LYS A 76 -3.61 0.80 -3.16
N TYR A 77 -4.88 0.86 -3.50
CA TYR A 77 -5.99 0.63 -2.59
C TYR A 77 -6.69 -0.64 -3.02
N HIS A 78 -6.80 -1.61 -2.13
CA HIS A 78 -7.42 -2.91 -2.40
C HIS A 78 -8.83 -2.94 -1.80
N PHE A 79 -9.80 -3.23 -2.65
CA PHE A 79 -11.21 -3.34 -2.29
C PHE A 79 -11.69 -4.77 -2.51
N ILE A 80 -12.26 -5.36 -1.48
CA ILE A 80 -12.96 -6.64 -1.56
C ILE A 80 -14.44 -6.36 -1.34
N GLN A 81 -15.30 -6.75 -2.28
CA GLN A 81 -16.74 -6.43 -2.26
C GLN A 81 -17.01 -4.92 -2.03
N ASP A 82 -16.27 -4.06 -2.75
CA ASP A 82 -16.34 -2.59 -2.66
C ASP A 82 -16.02 -2.02 -1.27
N GLN A 83 -15.29 -2.74 -0.43
CA GLN A 83 -14.80 -2.26 0.86
C GLN A 83 -13.28 -2.17 0.88
N LEU A 84 -12.73 -1.02 1.24
CA LEU A 84 -11.28 -0.83 1.39
C LEU A 84 -10.75 -1.71 2.53
N VAL A 85 -9.91 -2.66 2.20
CA VAL A 85 -9.34 -3.63 3.17
C VAL A 85 -7.84 -3.49 3.33
N MET A 86 -7.12 -2.98 2.31
CA MET A 86 -5.66 -2.80 2.37
C MET A 86 -5.23 -1.58 1.56
N ILE A 87 -4.20 -0.91 2.06
CA ILE A 87 -3.50 0.18 1.37
C ILE A 87 -2.05 -0.23 1.23
N GLU A 88 -1.54 -0.26 0.02
CA GLU A 88 -0.21 -0.75 -0.28
C GLU A 88 0.62 0.32 -0.98
N LEU A 89 1.82 0.58 -0.47
CA LEU A 89 2.82 1.44 -1.07
C LEU A 89 3.94 0.57 -1.63
N VAL A 90 4.13 0.62 -2.95
CA VAL A 90 5.08 -0.25 -3.66
C VAL A 90 6.12 0.60 -4.38
N LYS A 91 7.39 0.26 -4.19
CA LYS A 91 8.52 0.73 -4.99
C LYS A 91 9.30 -0.48 -5.49
N ALA A 92 9.21 -0.72 -6.78
CA ALA A 92 9.82 -1.89 -7.43
C ALA A 92 11.17 -1.61 -8.08
N ASP A 93 11.60 -0.33 -8.11
CA ASP A 93 12.81 0.09 -8.79
C ASP A 93 13.66 1.00 -7.87
N GLY A 94 14.96 0.73 -7.82
CA GLY A 94 15.90 1.52 -7.04
C GLY A 94 16.94 0.66 -6.31
N ASN A 95 18.03 1.31 -5.93
CA ASN A 95 19.12 0.71 -5.12
C ASN A 95 19.16 1.27 -3.71
N ASP A 96 18.10 1.95 -3.29
CA ASP A 96 17.97 2.59 -1.99
C ASP A 96 16.88 1.93 -1.13
N LEU A 97 16.77 2.36 0.11
CA LEU A 97 15.79 1.88 1.08
C LEU A 97 14.79 2.98 1.50
N LEU A 98 14.55 3.96 0.61
CA LEU A 98 13.79 5.16 0.97
C LEU A 98 12.38 4.86 1.49
N ILE A 99 11.65 3.94 0.85
CA ILE A 99 10.30 3.58 1.30
C ILE A 99 10.35 2.87 2.65
N PHE A 100 11.30 1.97 2.84
CA PHE A 100 11.46 1.24 4.09
C PHE A 100 11.81 2.18 5.25
N GLU A 101 12.78 3.09 5.06
CA GLU A 101 13.17 4.05 6.08
C GLU A 101 12.04 5.06 6.37
N TRP A 102 11.36 5.53 5.32
CA TRP A 102 10.18 6.38 5.48
C TRP A 102 9.08 5.68 6.30
N GLY A 103 8.79 4.41 6.01
CA GLY A 103 7.81 3.62 6.75
C GLY A 103 8.18 3.47 8.21
N ARG A 104 9.45 3.18 8.48
CA ARG A 104 9.95 3.08 9.86
C ARG A 104 9.78 4.38 10.64
N GLU A 105 10.10 5.52 10.04
CA GLU A 105 9.99 6.83 10.68
C GLU A 105 8.52 7.25 10.89
N ASN A 106 7.66 7.01 9.91
CA ASN A 106 6.26 7.44 9.98
C ASN A 106 5.39 6.56 10.87
N PHE A 107 5.73 5.29 11.03
CA PHE A 107 5.01 4.33 11.87
C PHE A 107 5.74 3.96 13.18
N ASP A 108 6.79 4.72 13.53
CA ASP A 108 7.61 4.53 14.76
C ASP A 108 8.11 3.09 14.94
N ILE A 109 8.57 2.47 13.86
CA ILE A 109 9.08 1.10 13.86
C ILE A 109 10.56 1.10 14.25
N GLN A 110 10.90 0.44 15.35
CA GLN A 110 12.25 0.48 15.94
C GLN A 110 13.23 -0.51 15.31
N GLU A 111 12.73 -1.53 14.62
CA GLU A 111 13.53 -2.53 13.93
C GLU A 111 14.38 -1.87 12.84
N LYS A 112 15.64 -2.35 12.73
CA LYS A 112 16.58 -1.93 11.70
C LYS A 112 16.79 -3.06 10.71
N ARG A 113 17.03 -2.67 9.45
CA ARG A 113 17.40 -3.66 8.43
C ARG A 113 18.73 -4.34 8.82
N LYS A 114 18.77 -5.66 8.69
CA LYS A 114 19.98 -6.46 8.82
C LYS A 114 20.71 -6.49 7.47
N ILE A 115 21.97 -6.12 7.46
CA ILE A 115 22.78 -5.85 6.25
C ILE A 115 22.90 -7.07 5.33
N ASN A 116 22.78 -8.29 5.85
CA ASN A 116 23.03 -9.54 5.12
C ASN A 116 21.75 -10.35 4.79
N GLU A 117 20.57 -9.77 4.96
CA GLU A 117 19.32 -10.47 4.63
C GLU A 117 18.85 -10.10 3.22
N GLU A 118 18.64 -11.11 2.38
CA GLU A 118 18.06 -10.95 1.04
C GLU A 118 16.60 -10.45 1.13
N GLN A 119 15.91 -10.87 2.19
CA GLN A 119 14.54 -10.44 2.49
C GLN A 119 14.41 -10.09 3.96
N GLN A 120 13.73 -8.98 4.24
CA GLN A 120 13.29 -8.62 5.58
C GLN A 120 11.80 -8.33 5.58
N PHE A 121 11.10 -8.89 6.56
CA PHE A 121 9.69 -8.64 6.82
C PHE A 121 9.53 -8.17 8.26
N ILE A 122 8.80 -7.07 8.44
CA ILE A 122 8.46 -6.50 9.75
C ILE A 122 6.95 -6.33 9.80
N GLN A 123 6.34 -6.74 10.88
CA GLN A 123 4.91 -6.56 11.12
C GLN A 123 4.69 -5.88 12.47
N VAL A 124 3.84 -4.85 12.48
CA VAL A 124 3.46 -4.10 13.68
C VAL A 124 1.95 -3.99 13.75
N GLU A 125 1.37 -4.39 14.88
CA GLU A 125 -0.06 -4.28 15.11
C GLU A 125 -0.42 -2.90 15.64
N GLN A 126 -1.43 -2.29 15.04
CA GLN A 126 -2.11 -1.08 15.48
C GLN A 126 -3.53 -1.43 15.96
N SER A 127 -4.29 -0.44 16.41
CA SER A 127 -5.63 -0.68 16.96
C SER A 127 -6.66 -1.22 15.97
N ASP A 128 -6.54 -0.85 14.68
CA ASP A 128 -7.52 -1.12 13.63
C ASP A 128 -6.89 -1.69 12.34
N HIS A 129 -5.57 -1.78 12.29
CA HIS A 129 -4.83 -2.33 11.16
C HIS A 129 -3.47 -2.91 11.56
N ILE A 130 -2.91 -3.68 10.66
CA ILE A 130 -1.54 -4.19 10.75
C ILE A 130 -0.71 -3.44 9.73
N ILE A 131 0.49 -3.00 10.14
CA ILE A 131 1.48 -2.43 9.25
C ILE A 131 2.50 -3.51 8.91
N GLN A 132 2.70 -3.75 7.63
CA GLN A 132 3.67 -4.71 7.11
C GLN A 132 4.70 -3.99 6.25
N LEU A 133 5.98 -4.17 6.57
CA LEU A 133 7.09 -3.66 5.78
C LEU A 133 7.85 -4.86 5.20
N LEU A 134 7.98 -4.89 3.89
CA LEU A 134 8.75 -5.88 3.17
C LEU A 134 9.86 -5.21 2.37
N VAL A 135 11.08 -5.72 2.50
CA VAL A 135 12.20 -5.42 1.61
C VAL A 135 12.71 -6.73 1.03
N ARG A 136 12.87 -6.79 -0.28
CA ARG A 136 13.50 -7.89 -0.98
C ARG A 136 14.60 -7.36 -1.88
N VAL A 137 15.81 -7.86 -1.69
CA VAL A 137 16.95 -7.55 -2.55
C VAL A 137 16.99 -8.55 -3.68
N LEU A 138 16.90 -8.06 -4.90
CA LEU A 138 17.03 -8.82 -6.14
C LEU A 138 18.38 -8.46 -6.79
N PRO A 139 18.89 -9.24 -7.76
CA PRO A 139 20.20 -9.00 -8.36
C PRO A 139 20.42 -7.57 -8.89
N ASP A 140 19.38 -6.98 -9.47
CA ASP A 140 19.47 -5.68 -10.16
C ASP A 140 18.60 -4.58 -9.51
N THR A 141 17.85 -4.90 -8.45
CA THR A 141 16.92 -3.93 -7.84
C THR A 141 16.57 -4.28 -6.41
N VAL A 142 16.02 -3.31 -5.69
CA VAL A 142 15.45 -3.51 -4.35
C VAL A 142 13.96 -3.27 -4.42
N PHE A 143 13.20 -4.32 -4.17
CA PHE A 143 11.75 -4.23 -4.01
C PHE A 143 11.42 -3.83 -2.57
N GLN A 144 10.53 -2.85 -2.42
CA GLN A 144 10.08 -2.35 -1.13
C GLN A 144 8.56 -2.22 -1.13
N ASN A 145 7.96 -2.66 -0.04
CA ASN A 145 6.52 -2.61 0.13
C ASN A 145 6.17 -2.21 1.56
N ILE A 146 5.17 -1.34 1.70
CA ILE A 146 4.49 -1.08 2.97
C ILE A 146 3.01 -1.34 2.74
N ALA A 147 2.42 -2.24 3.52
CA ALA A 147 0.99 -2.48 3.50
C ALA A 147 0.36 -2.14 4.86
N LEU A 148 -0.76 -1.42 4.81
CA LEU A 148 -1.67 -1.21 5.93
C LEU A 148 -2.86 -2.12 5.70
N VAL A 149 -3.02 -3.14 6.52
CA VAL A 149 -4.03 -4.19 6.37
C VAL A 149 -5.07 -4.07 7.48
N SER A 150 -6.33 -3.93 7.11
CA SER A 150 -7.43 -3.82 8.07
C SER A 150 -7.58 -5.09 8.90
N THR A 151 -7.65 -4.95 10.22
CA THR A 151 -7.97 -6.07 11.12
C THR A 151 -9.47 -6.32 11.28
N GLN A 152 -10.29 -5.38 10.83
CA GLN A 152 -11.76 -5.44 10.96
C GLN A 152 -12.43 -6.19 9.79
N HIS A 153 -11.68 -6.54 8.74
CA HIS A 153 -12.17 -7.16 7.51
C HIS A 153 -11.46 -8.48 7.20
N ASN A 154 -11.05 -9.22 8.22
CA ASN A 154 -10.37 -10.51 8.06
C ASN A 154 -11.23 -11.54 7.33
N ASP A 155 -12.55 -11.50 7.55
CA ASP A 155 -13.54 -12.33 6.86
C ASP A 155 -13.53 -12.12 5.34
N LEU A 156 -13.27 -10.89 4.87
CA LEU A 156 -13.17 -10.61 3.44
C LEU A 156 -11.89 -11.19 2.83
N PHE A 157 -10.79 -11.21 3.58
CA PHE A 157 -9.56 -11.87 3.12
C PHE A 157 -9.73 -13.39 3.03
N GLU A 158 -10.43 -14.02 3.98
CA GLU A 158 -10.75 -15.45 3.90
C GLU A 158 -11.56 -15.76 2.63
N LEU A 159 -12.58 -14.95 2.33
CA LEU A 159 -13.36 -15.08 1.10
C LEU A 159 -12.55 -14.84 -0.17
N LEU A 160 -11.54 -13.97 -0.14
CA LEU A 160 -10.63 -13.75 -1.26
C LEU A 160 -9.80 -15.00 -1.56
N TYR A 161 -9.21 -15.62 -0.53
CA TYR A 161 -8.45 -16.85 -0.68
C TYR A 161 -9.30 -17.99 -1.23
N GLU A 162 -10.53 -18.19 -0.72
CA GLU A 162 -11.44 -19.21 -1.23
C GLU A 162 -11.77 -19.01 -2.72
N LYS A 163 -11.91 -17.75 -3.14
CA LYS A 163 -12.17 -17.44 -4.56
C LYS A 163 -10.95 -17.65 -5.45
N GLU A 164 -9.77 -17.29 -5.00
CA GLU A 164 -8.53 -17.51 -5.75
C GLU A 164 -8.28 -19.02 -5.96
N GLU A 165 -8.46 -19.83 -4.91
CA GLU A 165 -8.34 -21.30 -5.02
C GLU A 165 -9.35 -21.88 -6.03
N SER A 166 -10.59 -21.39 -6.04
CA SER A 166 -11.62 -21.89 -6.99
C SER A 166 -11.31 -21.55 -8.44
N ILE A 167 -10.67 -20.42 -8.72
CA ILE A 167 -10.29 -20.00 -10.08
C ILE A 167 -9.13 -20.87 -10.60
N ASP A 168 -8.17 -21.20 -9.72
CA ASP A 168 -7.05 -22.04 -10.08
C ASP A 168 -7.49 -23.48 -10.40
N GLU A 169 -8.46 -24.03 -9.66
CA GLU A 169 -9.03 -25.36 -9.93
C GLU A 169 -9.75 -25.42 -11.29
N ASP A 170 -10.62 -24.43 -11.59
CA ASP A 170 -11.35 -24.36 -12.85
C ASP A 170 -10.40 -24.27 -14.07
N THR A 171 -9.27 -23.54 -13.92
CA THR A 171 -8.27 -23.39 -14.97
C THR A 171 -7.50 -24.67 -15.23
N LEU A 172 -7.29 -25.52 -14.23
CA LEU A 172 -6.60 -26.81 -14.40
C LEU A 172 -7.49 -27.86 -15.07
N GLU A 173 -8.80 -27.86 -14.80
CA GLU A 173 -9.75 -28.78 -15.43
C GLU A 173 -9.87 -28.52 -16.96
N GLU A 174 -9.84 -27.24 -17.40
CA GLU A 174 -9.91 -26.91 -18.84
C GLU A 174 -8.67 -27.35 -19.63
N LEU A 175 -7.50 -27.52 -19.00
CA LEU A 175 -6.27 -27.95 -19.68
C LEU A 175 -6.19 -29.48 -19.88
N ASP A 176 -6.87 -30.25 -19.07
CA ASP A 176 -6.87 -31.72 -19.18
C ASP A 176 -7.78 -32.24 -20.31
N ASP A 177 -8.75 -31.44 -20.79
CA ASP A 177 -9.70 -31.83 -21.85
C ASP A 177 -9.15 -31.62 -23.28
N GLU A 178 -8.01 -30.94 -23.50
CA GLU A 178 -7.44 -30.68 -24.85
C GLU A 178 -6.52 -31.78 -25.41
N ASP A 179 -6.15 -32.79 -24.62
CA ASP A 179 -5.19 -33.83 -25.05
C ASP A 179 -5.80 -35.06 -25.81
N ASP A 180 -7.15 -35.09 -25.99
CA ASP A 180 -7.85 -36.14 -26.76
C ASP A 180 -8.01 -35.81 -28.27
N ILE A 181 -6.97 -35.27 -28.92
CA ILE A 181 -6.94 -35.22 -30.39
C ILE A 181 -6.56 -36.60 -30.90
N GLU A 182 -7.59 -37.38 -31.26
CA GLU A 182 -7.48 -38.71 -31.93
C GLU A 182 -6.53 -38.63 -33.13
N GLU A 183 -5.46 -39.42 -33.08
CA GLU A 183 -4.72 -39.86 -34.27
C GLU A 183 -5.63 -40.75 -35.11
N GLU A 184 -6.44 -40.22 -36.04
CA GLU A 184 -7.00 -40.99 -37.14
C GLU A 184 -6.01 -41.03 -38.32
N ASN A 185 -5.55 -42.27 -38.59
CA ASN A 185 -4.77 -42.69 -39.79
C ASN A 185 -5.52 -42.60 -41.09
#